data_69f1364e5ac79b3e37dd082f455b3abf
#
_entry.id   69f1364e5ac79b3e37dd082f455b3abf
#
_cell.length_a   1.000
_cell.length_b   1.000
_cell.length_c   1.000
_cell.angle_alpha   90.00
_cell.angle_beta   90.00
_cell.angle_gamma   90.00
#
_symmetry.space_group_name_H-M   'P 1'
#
loop_
_entity.id
_entity.type
_entity.pdbx_description
1 polymer ?
#
loop_
_entity_poly.entity_id
_entity_poly.type
_entity_poly.pdbx_seq_one_letter_code
_entity_poly.pdbx_strand_id
1 'polypeptide(L)'
;YFFEVWDNDMVNGSKKTKSSDYIFKKKSKQDNIAEKDQVNEKLKSSLNNSANKAQELTKEIEELTKEIITKKKIGWEEKQKAEEILKKQKEILKEIEENKKLNNIQQKKQSELNPSILEKQQQLKELMDNVIDEELKELLEEFEELLNEDNKDKLKDLLDKLDDKNEDLEKELDRELELFKQLEFEQKTEELIEEIQQLKEEQEKLKNETGKKKSTSEELAKEQEDLLKKMEEVKKSLDKLEDKNSQLENKNKLPETKELEKDISDLMQESQKDLNQNKKKNSQKKQKQSIEKLDELQNMLNTMLESNSEEMQIENIETLREILDNLIILSFNQEDLIFKTKKTKATSSEFTSLVREQKQLVNDSKIIEDSLFALSKRAVKIQAKINTEIAQIKDNMVESQKYLEERQIKKSAEKQQYVMTSANNLALLLSEILKNMQMDLSMMPSSCKKPKNCNNPKNSNSPSMSEIKKAQKQLNNKMKNGKQNGKDNKGKDKMSNKELMQLARKQGLIKSELENLKNQKEGSKGSKLVEEMKK
;
A
#
# COMPACT_ATOMS: atom_id res chain seq x y z
N TYR A 1 36.17 -12.61 23.80
CA TYR A 1 36.79 -11.42 24.39
C TYR A 1 36.47 -11.31 25.86
N PHE A 2 37.31 -10.64 26.59
CA PHE A 2 37.16 -10.34 28.02
C PHE A 2 37.66 -8.92 28.26
N PHE A 3 37.26 -8.36 29.38
CA PHE A 3 37.78 -7.06 29.85
C PHE A 3 38.77 -7.31 30.95
N GLU A 4 39.92 -6.60 30.91
CA GLU A 4 40.91 -6.60 32.01
C GLU A 4 40.98 -5.17 32.55
N VAL A 5 40.94 -5.04 33.88
CA VAL A 5 41.14 -3.81 34.59
C VAL A 5 42.43 -3.94 35.44
N TRP A 6 43.25 -2.95 35.35
CA TRP A 6 44.50 -2.86 36.06
C TRP A 6 44.43 -1.76 37.09
N ASP A 7 44.91 -1.98 38.29
CA ASP A 7 45.07 -0.90 39.24
C ASP A 7 46.35 -0.09 38.93
N ASN A 8 46.47 1.09 39.55
CA ASN A 8 47.63 1.99 39.39
C ASN A 8 48.64 1.89 40.55
N ASP A 9 48.69 0.75 41.26
CA ASP A 9 49.62 0.56 42.38
C ASP A 9 51.06 0.49 41.85
N MET A 10 51.75 1.61 41.98
CA MET A 10 53.18 1.75 41.58
C MET A 10 54.15 1.21 42.62
N VAL A 11 53.67 0.88 43.83
CA VAL A 11 54.55 0.45 44.94
C VAL A 11 54.69 -1.06 44.98
N ASN A 12 53.58 -1.82 44.81
CA ASN A 12 53.55 -3.26 44.90
C ASN A 12 53.35 -3.97 43.54
N GLY A 13 53.33 -3.20 42.43
CA GLY A 13 53.05 -3.67 41.07
C GLY A 13 51.58 -3.73 40.77
N SER A 14 51.22 -3.40 39.53
CA SER A 14 49.82 -3.37 39.07
C SER A 14 49.13 -4.75 39.20
N LYS A 15 48.04 -4.79 39.91
CA LYS A 15 47.15 -5.95 40.01
C LYS A 15 46.11 -5.92 38.93
N LYS A 16 45.78 -7.07 38.34
CA LYS A 16 44.74 -7.17 37.31
C LYS A 16 43.57 -8.02 37.76
N THR A 17 42.38 -7.60 37.34
CA THR A 17 41.17 -8.40 37.44
C THR A 17 40.59 -8.60 36.03
N LYS A 18 40.23 -9.83 35.71
CA LYS A 18 39.68 -10.23 34.43
C LYS A 18 38.17 -10.51 34.59
N SER A 19 37.35 -10.03 33.65
CA SER A 19 35.96 -10.43 33.57
C SER A 19 35.84 -11.90 33.12
N SER A 20 34.64 -12.47 33.20
CA SER A 20 34.29 -13.71 32.49
C SER A 20 34.53 -13.57 30.98
N ASP A 21 34.82 -14.67 30.32
CA ASP A 21 35.01 -14.70 28.87
C ASP A 21 33.66 -14.58 28.17
N TYR A 22 33.55 -13.59 27.25
CA TYR A 22 32.39 -13.39 26.39
C TYR A 22 32.70 -13.96 25.00
N ILE A 23 31.82 -14.82 24.50
CA ILE A 23 31.96 -15.40 23.17
C ILE A 23 31.09 -14.62 22.20
N PHE A 24 31.71 -13.92 21.26
CA PHE A 24 31.00 -13.30 20.14
C PHE A 24 30.93 -14.29 18.98
N LYS A 25 29.74 -14.82 18.72
CA LYS A 25 29.47 -15.64 17.54
C LYS A 25 28.83 -14.75 16.47
N LYS A 26 29.53 -14.47 15.38
CA LYS A 26 28.90 -13.85 14.20
C LYS A 26 27.96 -14.89 13.60
N LYS A 27 26.67 -14.54 13.52
CA LYS A 27 25.66 -15.38 12.86
C LYS A 27 25.99 -15.53 11.38
N SER A 28 25.70 -16.66 10.80
CA SER A 28 25.79 -16.85 9.35
C SER A 28 24.73 -16.02 8.61
N LYS A 29 24.89 -15.78 7.31
CA LYS A 29 23.88 -15.11 6.48
C LYS A 29 22.56 -15.88 6.52
N GLN A 30 22.62 -17.22 6.47
CA GLN A 30 21.45 -18.11 6.54
C GLN A 30 20.73 -18.03 7.89
N ASP A 31 21.48 -17.99 9.02
CA ASP A 31 20.88 -17.84 10.35
C ASP A 31 20.16 -16.48 10.49
N ASN A 32 20.73 -15.42 9.93
CA ASN A 32 20.11 -14.09 9.93
C ASN A 32 18.82 -14.05 9.10
N ILE A 33 18.80 -14.70 7.92
CA ILE A 33 17.59 -14.81 7.08
C ILE A 33 16.52 -15.62 7.81
N ALA A 34 16.87 -16.76 8.40
CA ALA A 34 15.93 -17.59 9.14
C ALA A 34 15.33 -16.87 10.35
N GLU A 35 16.14 -16.12 11.10
CA GLU A 35 15.66 -15.29 12.21
C GLU A 35 14.74 -14.18 11.73
N LYS A 36 15.06 -13.55 10.60
CA LYS A 36 14.23 -12.53 9.96
C LYS A 36 12.87 -13.10 9.55
N ASP A 37 12.86 -14.26 8.88
CA ASP A 37 11.62 -14.92 8.45
C ASP A 37 10.75 -15.29 9.66
N GLN A 38 11.33 -15.76 10.77
CA GLN A 38 10.58 -16.05 11.99
C GLN A 38 9.96 -14.79 12.63
N VAL A 39 10.71 -13.69 12.66
CA VAL A 39 10.20 -12.42 13.21
C VAL A 39 9.09 -11.87 12.31
N ASN A 40 9.23 -11.97 10.99
CA ASN A 40 8.21 -11.56 10.03
C ASN A 40 6.91 -12.34 10.21
N GLU A 41 6.98 -13.68 10.30
CA GLU A 41 5.79 -14.51 10.51
C GLU A 41 5.12 -14.20 11.85
N LYS A 42 5.92 -13.95 12.90
CA LYS A 42 5.38 -13.55 14.21
C LYS A 42 4.68 -12.19 14.13
N LEU A 43 5.30 -11.21 13.49
CA LEU A 43 4.72 -9.86 13.34
C LEU A 43 3.43 -9.91 12.51
N LYS A 44 3.44 -10.62 11.37
CA LYS A 44 2.26 -10.81 10.52
C LYS A 44 1.11 -11.49 11.28
N SER A 45 1.42 -12.58 12.00
CA SER A 45 0.42 -13.28 12.82
C SER A 45 -0.15 -12.40 13.92
N SER A 46 0.69 -11.59 14.58
CA SER A 46 0.27 -10.67 15.63
C SER A 46 -0.59 -9.54 15.08
N LEU A 47 -0.22 -8.91 13.95
CA LEU A 47 -1.02 -7.88 13.29
C LEU A 47 -2.40 -8.41 12.89
N ASN A 48 -2.44 -9.58 12.26
CA ASN A 48 -3.71 -10.22 11.88
C ASN A 48 -4.59 -10.54 13.10
N ASN A 49 -3.98 -11.01 14.19
CA ASN A 49 -4.70 -11.30 15.42
C ASN A 49 -5.26 -10.03 16.07
N SER A 50 -4.48 -8.94 16.11
CA SER A 50 -4.94 -7.65 16.63
C SER A 50 -6.08 -7.06 15.80
N ALA A 51 -6.03 -7.17 14.46
CA ALA A 51 -7.11 -6.75 13.58
C ALA A 51 -8.40 -7.54 13.81
N ASN A 52 -8.31 -8.89 13.92
CA ASN A 52 -9.46 -9.73 14.22
C ASN A 52 -10.07 -9.42 15.59
N LYS A 53 -9.23 -9.20 16.62
CA LYS A 53 -9.70 -8.81 17.96
C LYS A 53 -10.41 -7.45 17.94
N ALA A 54 -9.89 -6.47 17.19
CA ALA A 54 -10.55 -5.18 17.03
C ALA A 54 -11.92 -5.36 16.37
N GLN A 55 -12.04 -6.17 15.31
CA GLN A 55 -13.30 -6.47 14.65
C GLN A 55 -14.32 -7.18 15.57
N GLU A 56 -13.86 -8.13 16.39
CA GLU A 56 -14.73 -8.78 17.38
C GLU A 56 -15.21 -7.79 18.43
N LEU A 57 -14.32 -6.90 18.87
CA LEU A 57 -14.62 -5.89 19.87
C LEU A 57 -15.64 -4.86 19.38
N THR A 58 -15.57 -4.41 18.11
CA THR A 58 -16.61 -3.56 17.50
C THR A 58 -17.99 -4.21 17.64
N LYS A 59 -18.13 -5.50 17.33
CA LYS A 59 -19.42 -6.21 17.48
C LYS A 59 -19.91 -6.25 18.94
N GLU A 60 -19.01 -6.48 19.88
CA GLU A 60 -19.36 -6.49 21.31
C GLU A 60 -19.78 -5.09 21.81
N ILE A 61 -19.14 -4.02 21.33
CA ILE A 61 -19.50 -2.63 21.64
C ILE A 61 -20.89 -2.32 21.08
N GLU A 62 -21.16 -2.67 19.80
CA GLU A 62 -22.48 -2.50 19.19
C GLU A 62 -23.58 -3.25 19.94
N GLU A 63 -23.33 -4.51 20.36
CA GLU A 63 -24.27 -5.31 21.12
C GLU A 63 -24.58 -4.68 22.47
N LEU A 64 -23.55 -4.26 23.21
CA LEU A 64 -23.72 -3.59 24.49
C LEU A 64 -24.47 -2.24 24.34
N THR A 65 -24.15 -1.47 23.32
CA THR A 65 -24.84 -0.21 23.02
C THR A 65 -26.33 -0.44 22.75
N LYS A 66 -26.69 -1.47 21.96
CA LYS A 66 -28.09 -1.85 21.71
C LYS A 66 -28.81 -2.29 22.99
N GLU A 67 -28.14 -3.05 23.86
CA GLU A 67 -28.71 -3.46 25.17
C GLU A 67 -28.97 -2.24 26.07
N ILE A 68 -28.01 -1.31 26.17
CA ILE A 68 -28.13 -0.10 26.99
C ILE A 68 -29.28 0.78 26.50
N ILE A 69 -29.46 0.94 25.18
CA ILE A 69 -30.56 1.74 24.62
C ILE A 69 -31.93 1.22 25.07
N THR A 70 -32.12 -0.10 25.11
CA THR A 70 -33.42 -0.74 25.47
C THR A 70 -33.76 -0.72 26.95
N LYS A 71 -32.77 -0.60 27.83
CA LYS A 71 -32.95 -0.64 29.29
C LYS A 71 -33.09 0.76 29.88
N LYS A 72 -33.91 0.90 30.93
CA LYS A 72 -34.11 2.18 31.64
C LYS A 72 -32.93 2.57 32.53
N LYS A 73 -32.19 1.61 33.05
CA LYS A 73 -31.01 1.78 33.90
C LYS A 73 -29.95 0.74 33.52
N ILE A 74 -28.69 1.09 33.75
CA ILE A 74 -27.57 0.17 33.62
C ILE A 74 -27.59 -0.79 34.82
N GLY A 75 -27.54 -2.10 34.53
CA GLY A 75 -27.41 -3.14 35.54
C GLY A 75 -25.94 -3.54 35.77
N TRP A 76 -25.75 -4.46 36.71
CA TRP A 76 -24.43 -5.02 36.97
C TRP A 76 -23.85 -5.77 35.75
N GLU A 77 -24.70 -6.44 35.00
CA GLU A 77 -24.31 -7.22 33.80
C GLU A 77 -23.74 -6.32 32.68
N GLU A 78 -24.37 -5.17 32.42
CA GLU A 78 -23.88 -4.21 31.42
C GLU A 78 -22.55 -3.58 31.85
N LYS A 79 -22.40 -3.28 33.16
CA LYS A 79 -21.11 -2.79 33.68
C LYS A 79 -20.00 -3.82 33.51
N GLN A 80 -20.27 -5.10 33.80
CA GLN A 80 -19.29 -6.17 33.60
C GLN A 80 -18.88 -6.31 32.12
N LYS A 81 -19.84 -6.27 31.21
CA LYS A 81 -19.53 -6.28 29.75
C LYS A 81 -18.68 -5.07 29.34
N ALA A 82 -18.98 -3.89 29.85
CA ALA A 82 -18.20 -2.70 29.59
C ALA A 82 -16.76 -2.79 30.15
N GLU A 83 -16.57 -3.37 31.33
CA GLU A 83 -15.24 -3.67 31.88
C GLU A 83 -14.46 -4.67 31.01
N GLU A 84 -15.14 -5.69 30.50
CA GLU A 84 -14.52 -6.68 29.58
C GLU A 84 -14.09 -6.03 28.26
N ILE A 85 -14.92 -5.15 27.69
CA ILE A 85 -14.59 -4.35 26.48
C ILE A 85 -13.35 -3.50 26.76
N LEU A 86 -13.31 -2.76 27.86
CA LEU A 86 -12.16 -1.94 28.24
C LEU A 86 -10.87 -2.77 28.37
N LYS A 87 -10.97 -3.93 29.01
CA LYS A 87 -9.83 -4.85 29.16
C LYS A 87 -9.31 -5.34 27.81
N LYS A 88 -10.21 -5.79 26.92
CA LYS A 88 -9.86 -6.26 25.59
C LYS A 88 -9.19 -5.15 24.76
N GLN A 89 -9.72 -3.93 24.82
CA GLN A 89 -9.12 -2.79 24.15
C GLN A 89 -7.69 -2.51 24.63
N LYS A 90 -7.47 -2.51 25.95
CA LYS A 90 -6.13 -2.36 26.53
C LYS A 90 -5.17 -3.49 26.12
N GLU A 91 -5.66 -4.72 25.96
CA GLU A 91 -4.86 -5.85 25.45
C GLU A 91 -4.45 -5.65 23.97
N ILE A 92 -5.37 -5.18 23.12
CA ILE A 92 -5.08 -4.87 21.73
C ILE A 92 -3.99 -3.78 21.63
N LEU A 93 -4.13 -2.69 22.38
CA LEU A 93 -3.14 -1.61 22.39
C LEU A 93 -1.75 -2.09 22.82
N LYS A 94 -1.69 -2.99 23.81
CA LYS A 94 -0.42 -3.60 24.25
C LYS A 94 0.22 -4.45 23.14
N GLU A 95 -0.56 -5.26 22.44
CA GLU A 95 -0.08 -6.06 21.31
C GLU A 95 0.47 -5.16 20.18
N ILE A 96 -0.19 -4.05 19.89
CA ILE A 96 0.28 -3.06 18.90
C ILE A 96 1.62 -2.46 19.33
N GLU A 97 1.80 -2.10 20.61
CA GLU A 97 3.08 -1.58 21.09
C GLU A 97 4.20 -2.63 21.02
N GLU A 98 3.89 -3.90 21.25
CA GLU A 98 4.86 -4.99 21.08
C GLU A 98 5.24 -5.17 19.60
N ASN A 99 4.28 -5.08 18.68
CA ASN A 99 4.52 -5.13 17.23
C ASN A 99 5.41 -3.97 16.77
N LYS A 100 5.17 -2.76 17.26
CA LYS A 100 6.04 -1.58 17.05
C LYS A 100 7.50 -1.86 17.44
N LYS A 101 7.71 -2.42 18.63
CA LYS A 101 9.05 -2.76 19.12
C LYS A 101 9.72 -3.80 18.24
N LEU A 102 9.00 -4.84 17.82
CA LEU A 102 9.52 -5.89 16.93
C LEU A 102 9.91 -5.32 15.57
N ASN A 103 9.07 -4.50 14.96
CA ASN A 103 9.36 -3.84 13.68
C ASN A 103 10.58 -2.93 13.76
N ASN A 104 10.70 -2.12 14.82
CA ASN A 104 11.86 -1.25 15.05
C ASN A 104 13.18 -2.02 15.22
N ILE A 105 13.17 -3.17 15.90
CA ILE A 105 14.35 -4.03 16.06
C ILE A 105 14.77 -4.60 14.70
N GLN A 106 13.81 -4.99 13.86
CA GLN A 106 14.08 -5.56 12.55
C GLN A 106 14.66 -4.53 11.58
N GLN A 107 14.13 -3.31 11.55
CA GLN A 107 14.65 -2.23 10.70
C GLN A 107 16.12 -1.90 11.02
N LYS A 108 16.53 -1.92 12.29
CA LYS A 108 17.91 -1.65 12.70
C LYS A 108 18.92 -2.71 12.24
N LYS A 109 18.46 -3.92 11.91
CA LYS A 109 19.31 -5.02 11.43
C LYS A 109 19.55 -5.01 9.92
N GLN A 110 18.82 -4.19 9.18
CA GLN A 110 18.83 -4.15 7.71
C GLN A 110 19.53 -2.88 7.23
N SER A 111 20.80 -2.98 6.83
CA SER A 111 21.61 -1.82 6.42
C SER A 111 21.82 -1.66 4.90
N GLU A 112 21.42 -2.64 4.09
CA GLU A 112 21.68 -2.66 2.64
C GLU A 112 20.39 -3.04 1.87
N LEU A 113 19.44 -2.10 1.80
CA LEU A 113 18.19 -2.30 1.07
C LEU A 113 18.07 -1.31 -0.09
N ASN A 114 17.33 -1.72 -1.11
CA ASN A 114 16.87 -0.86 -2.18
C ASN A 114 16.13 0.36 -1.60
N PRO A 115 16.37 1.58 -2.13
CA PRO A 115 15.70 2.80 -1.68
C PRO A 115 14.17 2.70 -1.62
N SER A 116 13.55 1.99 -2.54
CA SER A 116 12.08 1.78 -2.58
C SER A 116 11.60 0.97 -1.37
N ILE A 117 12.31 -0.10 -1.01
CA ILE A 117 12.00 -0.92 0.17
C ILE A 117 12.20 -0.11 1.46
N LEU A 118 13.27 0.69 1.51
CA LEU A 118 13.54 1.54 2.66
C LEU A 118 12.44 2.59 2.86
N GLU A 119 11.94 3.20 1.78
CA GLU A 119 10.81 4.13 1.82
C GLU A 119 9.55 3.46 2.37
N LYS A 120 9.20 2.25 1.89
CA LYS A 120 8.06 1.49 2.39
C LYS A 120 8.20 1.07 3.85
N GLN A 121 9.41 0.71 4.28
CA GLN A 121 9.69 0.43 5.69
C GLN A 121 9.48 1.65 6.57
N GLN A 122 9.92 2.82 6.11
CA GLN A 122 9.70 4.07 6.82
C GLN A 122 8.21 4.40 6.91
N GLN A 123 7.48 4.21 5.82
CA GLN A 123 6.03 4.40 5.78
C GLN A 123 5.29 3.45 6.73
N LEU A 124 5.66 2.17 6.75
CA LEU A 124 5.11 1.20 7.69
C LEU A 124 5.36 1.61 9.15
N LYS A 125 6.57 2.10 9.43
CA LYS A 125 6.91 2.60 10.75
C LYS A 125 6.05 3.81 11.14
N GLU A 126 5.89 4.76 10.25
CA GLU A 126 5.05 5.95 10.48
C GLU A 126 3.58 5.58 10.71
N LEU A 127 3.04 4.60 9.97
CA LEU A 127 1.71 4.06 10.23
C LEU A 127 1.63 3.46 11.63
N MET A 128 2.51 2.51 11.96
CA MET A 128 2.57 1.89 13.28
C MET A 128 2.76 2.91 14.42
N ASP A 129 3.48 4.01 14.18
CA ASP A 129 3.69 5.05 15.17
C ASP A 129 2.42 5.87 15.44
N ASN A 130 1.52 5.97 14.47
CA ASN A 130 0.32 6.79 14.52
C ASN A 130 -0.98 6.01 14.83
N VAL A 131 -0.96 4.68 14.84
CA VAL A 131 -2.15 3.83 15.09
C VAL A 131 -2.79 4.09 16.45
N ILE A 132 -1.99 4.33 17.48
CA ILE A 132 -2.50 4.66 18.83
C ILE A 132 -2.45 6.17 18.96
N ASP A 133 -3.62 6.82 18.84
CA ASP A 133 -3.75 8.25 19.09
C ASP A 133 -3.98 8.56 20.59
N GLU A 134 -3.69 9.79 20.97
CA GLU A 134 -3.91 10.24 22.38
C GLU A 134 -5.41 10.31 22.70
N GLU A 135 -6.27 10.58 21.71
CA GLU A 135 -7.72 10.66 21.92
C GLU A 135 -8.27 9.30 22.35
N LEU A 136 -7.77 8.18 21.78
CA LEU A 136 -8.19 6.84 22.20
C LEU A 136 -7.76 6.55 23.65
N LYS A 137 -6.58 7.00 24.07
CA LYS A 137 -6.11 6.81 25.44
C LYS A 137 -6.96 7.62 26.44
N GLU A 138 -7.20 8.89 26.13
CA GLU A 138 -8.07 9.75 26.93
C GLU A 138 -9.48 9.18 27.04
N LEU A 139 -10.02 8.66 25.93
CA LEU A 139 -11.33 8.02 25.89
C LEU A 139 -11.40 6.78 26.81
N LEU A 140 -10.34 5.96 26.83
CA LEU A 140 -10.28 4.78 27.70
C LEU A 140 -10.14 5.15 29.18
N GLU A 141 -9.45 6.23 29.51
CA GLU A 141 -9.38 6.76 30.87
C GLU A 141 -10.76 7.30 31.32
N GLU A 142 -11.43 8.09 30.48
CA GLU A 142 -12.79 8.59 30.76
C GLU A 142 -13.80 7.43 30.92
N PHE A 143 -13.65 6.38 30.12
CA PHE A 143 -14.48 5.19 30.18
C PHE A 143 -14.28 4.43 31.52
N GLU A 144 -13.03 4.27 31.95
CA GLU A 144 -12.69 3.62 33.24
C GLU A 144 -13.25 4.39 34.43
N GLU A 145 -13.17 5.72 34.43
CA GLU A 145 -13.76 6.57 35.47
C GLU A 145 -15.29 6.44 35.49
N LEU A 146 -15.93 6.42 34.32
CA LEU A 146 -17.38 6.36 34.21
C LEU A 146 -17.99 5.02 34.64
N LEU A 147 -17.25 3.91 34.59
CA LEU A 147 -17.74 2.60 35.05
C LEU A 147 -18.15 2.61 36.52
N ASN A 148 -17.61 3.54 37.29
CA ASN A 148 -17.99 3.74 38.71
C ASN A 148 -19.23 4.61 38.88
N GLU A 149 -19.71 5.29 37.82
CA GLU A 149 -20.90 6.12 37.81
C GLU A 149 -22.13 5.38 37.26
N ASP A 150 -23.32 5.73 37.69
CA ASP A 150 -24.59 5.20 37.16
C ASP A 150 -25.18 6.15 36.11
N ASN A 151 -24.38 6.55 35.12
CA ASN A 151 -24.81 7.50 34.09
C ASN A 151 -24.93 6.80 32.72
N LYS A 152 -26.17 6.40 32.41
CA LYS A 152 -26.51 5.69 31.15
C LYS A 152 -26.16 6.49 29.89
N ASP A 153 -26.51 7.78 29.87
CA ASP A 153 -26.37 8.60 28.65
C ASP A 153 -24.89 8.85 28.36
N LYS A 154 -24.09 9.13 29.36
CA LYS A 154 -22.63 9.25 29.20
C LYS A 154 -21.97 7.94 28.76
N LEU A 155 -22.38 6.80 29.36
CA LEU A 155 -21.80 5.51 28.95
C LEU A 155 -22.13 5.18 27.53
N LYS A 156 -23.35 5.47 27.08
CA LYS A 156 -23.71 5.30 25.66
C LYS A 156 -22.86 6.19 24.76
N ASP A 157 -22.71 7.48 25.07
CA ASP A 157 -21.92 8.40 24.26
C ASP A 157 -20.44 7.99 24.18
N LEU A 158 -19.89 7.41 25.27
CA LEU A 158 -18.52 6.89 25.26
C LEU A 158 -18.39 5.58 24.48
N LEU A 159 -19.39 4.70 24.53
CA LEU A 159 -19.42 3.48 23.72
C LEU A 159 -19.53 3.81 22.22
N ASP A 160 -20.39 4.77 21.86
CA ASP A 160 -20.51 5.21 20.46
C ASP A 160 -19.15 5.78 19.94
N LYS A 161 -18.45 6.59 20.76
CA LYS A 161 -17.10 7.08 20.40
C LYS A 161 -16.05 5.97 20.35
N LEU A 162 -16.12 5.01 21.27
CA LEU A 162 -15.20 3.87 21.31
C LEU A 162 -15.39 2.96 20.10
N ASP A 163 -16.64 2.80 19.65
CA ASP A 163 -16.99 2.06 18.44
C ASP A 163 -16.34 2.70 17.20
N ASP A 164 -16.53 4.02 17.01
CA ASP A 164 -15.89 4.75 15.90
C ASP A 164 -14.36 4.64 15.94
N LYS A 165 -13.73 4.83 17.11
CA LYS A 165 -12.28 4.71 17.26
C LYS A 165 -11.76 3.29 17.05
N ASN A 166 -12.53 2.27 17.44
CA ASN A 166 -12.15 0.88 17.21
C ASN A 166 -12.35 0.45 15.76
N GLU A 167 -13.37 0.97 15.05
CA GLU A 167 -13.51 0.81 13.60
C GLU A 167 -12.31 1.42 12.84
N ASP A 168 -11.86 2.61 13.25
CA ASP A 168 -10.67 3.24 12.68
C ASP A 168 -9.41 2.43 12.97
N LEU A 169 -9.27 1.90 14.19
CA LEU A 169 -8.16 1.03 14.60
C LEU A 169 -8.12 -0.26 13.77
N GLU A 170 -9.26 -0.92 13.54
CA GLU A 170 -9.37 -2.09 12.67
C GLU A 170 -8.86 -1.77 11.26
N LYS A 171 -9.32 -0.66 10.69
CA LYS A 171 -8.90 -0.20 9.34
C LYS A 171 -7.40 0.07 9.25
N GLU A 172 -6.82 0.70 10.29
CA GLU A 172 -5.37 0.97 10.30
C GLU A 172 -4.54 -0.32 10.43
N LEU A 173 -4.95 -1.25 11.30
CA LEU A 173 -4.27 -2.55 11.47
C LEU A 173 -4.34 -3.40 10.18
N ASP A 174 -5.45 -3.38 9.48
CA ASP A 174 -5.62 -4.10 8.20
C ASP A 174 -4.73 -3.47 7.10
N ARG A 175 -4.63 -2.14 7.09
CA ARG A 175 -3.71 -1.41 6.20
C ARG A 175 -2.25 -1.76 6.49
N GLU A 176 -1.86 -1.78 7.77
CA GLU A 176 -0.50 -2.15 8.18
C GLU A 176 -0.17 -3.58 7.77
N LEU A 177 -1.10 -4.50 7.98
CA LEU A 177 -0.93 -5.91 7.64
C LEU A 177 -0.70 -6.08 6.13
N GLU A 178 -1.48 -5.41 5.29
CA GLU A 178 -1.35 -5.53 3.84
C GLU A 178 -0.05 -4.89 3.33
N LEU A 179 0.30 -3.70 3.86
CA LEU A 179 1.59 -3.07 3.55
C LEU A 179 2.78 -3.94 3.99
N PHE A 180 2.67 -4.57 5.17
CA PHE A 180 3.70 -5.47 5.67
C PHE A 180 3.89 -6.70 4.76
N LYS A 181 2.79 -7.34 4.33
CA LYS A 181 2.82 -8.47 3.40
C LYS A 181 3.46 -8.09 2.06
N GLN A 182 3.12 -6.92 1.53
CA GLN A 182 3.70 -6.42 0.29
C GLN A 182 5.20 -6.15 0.42
N LEU A 183 5.60 -5.51 1.52
CA LEU A 183 7.00 -5.27 1.83
C LEU A 183 7.78 -6.59 1.96
N GLU A 184 7.22 -7.59 2.64
CA GLU A 184 7.81 -8.91 2.79
C GLU A 184 7.99 -9.62 1.44
N PHE A 185 7.00 -9.53 0.54
CA PHE A 185 7.08 -10.07 -0.81
C PHE A 185 8.22 -9.42 -1.61
N GLU A 186 8.32 -8.09 -1.60
CA GLU A 186 9.36 -7.36 -2.33
C GLU A 186 10.77 -7.67 -1.79
N GLN A 187 10.92 -7.68 -0.46
CA GLN A 187 12.19 -8.06 0.18
C GLN A 187 12.62 -9.49 -0.18
N LYS A 188 11.66 -10.42 -0.19
CA LYS A 188 11.96 -11.82 -0.53
C LYS A 188 12.35 -11.96 -2.00
N THR A 189 11.74 -11.17 -2.88
CA THR A 189 12.11 -11.14 -4.30
C THR A 189 13.54 -10.61 -4.49
N GLU A 190 13.93 -9.53 -3.78
CA GLU A 190 15.31 -9.01 -3.83
C GLU A 190 16.33 -10.01 -3.28
N GLU A 191 16.03 -10.64 -2.13
CA GLU A 191 16.88 -11.70 -1.57
C GLU A 191 17.10 -12.82 -2.59
N LEU A 192 16.05 -13.24 -3.28
CA LEU A 192 16.11 -14.29 -4.30
C LEU A 192 16.93 -13.86 -5.52
N ILE A 193 16.80 -12.62 -5.98
CA ILE A 193 17.63 -12.05 -7.05
C ILE A 193 19.11 -12.08 -6.66
N GLU A 194 19.43 -11.75 -5.40
CA GLU A 194 20.80 -11.84 -4.89
C GLU A 194 21.30 -13.29 -4.80
N GLU A 195 20.46 -14.23 -4.34
CA GLU A 195 20.80 -15.67 -4.29
C GLU A 195 21.13 -16.19 -5.69
N ILE A 196 20.32 -15.84 -6.69
CA ILE A 196 20.57 -16.22 -8.09
C ILE A 196 21.85 -15.57 -8.62
N GLN A 197 22.12 -14.31 -8.31
CA GLN A 197 23.35 -13.63 -8.69
C GLN A 197 24.57 -14.31 -8.10
N GLN A 198 24.54 -14.67 -6.82
CA GLN A 198 25.64 -15.40 -6.17
C GLN A 198 25.86 -16.78 -6.79
N LEU A 199 24.79 -17.53 -7.04
CA LEU A 199 24.85 -18.83 -7.70
C LEU A 199 25.45 -18.70 -9.11
N LYS A 200 25.08 -17.69 -9.87
CA LYS A 200 25.63 -17.36 -11.20
C LYS A 200 27.14 -17.09 -11.14
N GLU A 201 27.58 -16.28 -10.18
CA GLU A 201 29.00 -15.94 -10.00
C GLU A 201 29.83 -17.17 -9.60
N GLU A 202 29.32 -18.01 -8.70
CA GLU A 202 29.98 -19.26 -8.31
C GLU A 202 30.04 -20.26 -9.46
N GLN A 203 28.97 -20.39 -10.23
CA GLN A 203 28.95 -21.23 -11.43
C GLN A 203 29.92 -20.69 -12.50
N GLU A 204 30.12 -19.38 -12.59
CA GLU A 204 31.10 -18.78 -13.49
C GLU A 204 32.54 -19.05 -13.03
N LYS A 205 32.81 -18.99 -11.73
CA LYS A 205 34.11 -19.38 -11.15
C LYS A 205 34.41 -20.83 -11.46
N LEU A 206 33.47 -21.73 -11.20
CA LEU A 206 33.61 -23.16 -11.48
C LEU A 206 33.86 -23.42 -12.99
N LYS A 207 33.14 -22.76 -13.89
CA LYS A 207 33.36 -22.83 -15.34
C LYS A 207 34.80 -22.44 -15.70
N ASN A 208 35.32 -21.37 -15.10
CA ASN A 208 36.67 -20.88 -15.36
C ASN A 208 37.72 -21.85 -14.82
N GLU A 209 37.48 -22.51 -13.67
CA GLU A 209 38.36 -23.54 -13.09
C GLU A 209 38.31 -24.84 -13.87
N THR A 210 37.14 -25.23 -14.38
CA THR A 210 36.95 -26.36 -15.28
C THR A 210 37.82 -26.24 -16.54
N GLY A 211 38.03 -25.01 -17.03
CA GLY A 211 38.88 -24.70 -18.17
C GLY A 211 40.38 -24.75 -17.86
N LYS A 212 40.80 -24.71 -16.59
CA LYS A 212 42.19 -24.75 -16.16
C LYS A 212 42.64 -26.21 -15.93
N LYS A 213 43.89 -26.52 -16.19
CA LYS A 213 44.44 -27.90 -16.02
C LYS A 213 44.77 -28.25 -14.55
N LYS A 214 44.58 -27.33 -13.59
CA LYS A 214 45.08 -27.48 -12.21
C LYS A 214 44.14 -28.28 -11.29
N SER A 215 42.82 -28.23 -11.49
CA SER A 215 41.85 -28.90 -10.61
C SER A 215 41.52 -30.30 -11.10
N THR A 216 41.31 -31.24 -10.20
CA THR A 216 40.88 -32.61 -10.54
C THR A 216 39.39 -32.59 -10.94
N SER A 217 38.97 -33.56 -11.76
CA SER A 217 37.56 -33.66 -12.17
C SER A 217 36.64 -34.01 -10.99
N GLU A 218 37.14 -34.73 -9.99
CA GLU A 218 36.40 -35.09 -8.79
C GLU A 218 36.13 -33.88 -7.88
N GLU A 219 37.13 -33.00 -7.70
CA GLU A 219 36.93 -31.73 -6.95
C GLU A 219 35.90 -30.86 -7.63
N LEU A 220 36.02 -30.65 -8.94
CA LEU A 220 35.06 -29.85 -9.73
C LEU A 220 33.63 -30.44 -9.73
N ALA A 221 33.51 -31.78 -9.70
CA ALA A 221 32.24 -32.48 -9.60
C ALA A 221 31.56 -32.26 -8.24
N LYS A 222 32.34 -32.21 -7.14
CA LYS A 222 31.81 -31.85 -5.80
C LYS A 222 31.34 -30.40 -5.73
N GLU A 223 32.15 -29.49 -6.27
CA GLU A 223 31.72 -28.07 -6.34
C GLU A 223 30.44 -27.90 -7.16
N GLN A 224 30.31 -28.63 -8.28
CA GLN A 224 29.08 -28.61 -9.07
C GLN A 224 27.89 -29.21 -8.31
N GLU A 225 28.11 -30.22 -7.48
CA GLU A 225 27.07 -30.78 -6.61
C GLU A 225 26.60 -29.78 -5.54
N ASP A 226 27.53 -29.02 -4.97
CA ASP A 226 27.17 -27.98 -4.00
C ASP A 226 26.40 -26.84 -4.64
N LEU A 227 26.71 -26.47 -5.89
CA LEU A 227 25.92 -25.50 -6.66
C LEU A 227 24.52 -26.04 -7.01
N LEU A 228 24.39 -27.34 -7.29
CA LEU A 228 23.08 -27.99 -7.44
C LEU A 228 22.21 -27.89 -6.19
N LYS A 229 22.79 -28.11 -5.00
CA LYS A 229 22.07 -27.93 -3.72
C LYS A 229 21.58 -26.49 -3.56
N LYS A 230 22.42 -25.50 -3.92
CA LYS A 230 22.01 -24.09 -3.91
C LYS A 230 20.89 -23.79 -4.91
N MET A 231 20.89 -24.42 -6.08
CA MET A 231 19.78 -24.29 -7.04
C MET A 231 18.47 -24.86 -6.48
N GLU A 232 18.52 -25.96 -5.72
CA GLU A 232 17.34 -26.49 -5.03
C GLU A 232 16.84 -25.55 -3.90
N GLU A 233 17.74 -24.78 -3.26
CA GLU A 233 17.37 -23.74 -2.31
C GLU A 233 16.68 -22.58 -3.04
N VAL A 234 17.19 -22.14 -4.20
CA VAL A 234 16.56 -21.13 -5.06
C VAL A 234 15.15 -21.53 -5.48
N LYS A 235 14.93 -22.80 -5.88
CA LYS A 235 13.58 -23.30 -6.21
C LYS A 235 12.63 -23.20 -5.02
N LYS A 236 13.07 -23.61 -3.82
CA LYS A 236 12.26 -23.46 -2.61
C LYS A 236 11.97 -22.01 -2.27
N SER A 237 12.90 -21.09 -2.56
CA SER A 237 12.69 -19.66 -2.37
C SER A 237 11.66 -19.10 -3.38
N LEU A 238 11.64 -19.62 -4.62
CA LEU A 238 10.60 -19.31 -5.63
C LEU A 238 9.21 -19.80 -5.20
N ASP A 239 9.10 -21.03 -4.70
CA ASP A 239 7.84 -21.56 -4.18
C ASP A 239 7.33 -20.72 -3.00
N LYS A 240 8.21 -20.33 -2.06
CA LYS A 240 7.84 -19.44 -0.95
C LYS A 240 7.40 -18.05 -1.43
N LEU A 241 7.99 -17.55 -2.50
CA LEU A 241 7.58 -16.26 -3.10
C LEU A 241 6.17 -16.35 -3.67
N GLU A 242 5.82 -17.48 -4.31
CA GLU A 242 4.47 -17.75 -4.81
C GLU A 242 3.46 -17.81 -3.66
N ASP A 243 3.81 -18.50 -2.56
CA ASP A 243 2.98 -18.56 -1.34
C ASP A 243 2.75 -17.16 -0.74
N LYS A 244 3.79 -16.32 -0.65
CA LYS A 244 3.65 -14.94 -0.16
C LYS A 244 2.77 -14.09 -1.07
N ASN A 245 2.92 -14.23 -2.37
CA ASN A 245 2.07 -13.53 -3.34
C ASN A 245 0.59 -13.95 -3.21
N SER A 246 0.32 -15.22 -2.87
CA SER A 246 -1.04 -15.72 -2.67
C SER A 246 -1.76 -15.08 -1.48
N GLN A 247 -1.01 -14.57 -0.50
CA GLN A 247 -1.50 -13.93 0.73
C GLN A 247 -1.82 -12.43 0.56
N LEU A 248 -1.43 -11.83 -0.55
CA LEU A 248 -1.73 -10.44 -0.88
C LEU A 248 -3.18 -10.29 -1.33
N GLU A 249 -3.85 -9.21 -0.94
CA GLU A 249 -5.16 -8.84 -1.49
C GLU A 249 -5.04 -8.57 -3.00
N ASN A 250 -4.03 -7.80 -3.40
CA ASN A 250 -3.72 -7.52 -4.80
C ASN A 250 -2.47 -8.31 -5.20
N LYS A 251 -2.70 -9.46 -5.86
CA LYS A 251 -1.63 -10.37 -6.25
C LYS A 251 -0.78 -9.78 -7.38
N ASN A 252 0.54 -9.89 -7.23
CA ASN A 252 1.48 -9.54 -8.29
C ASN A 252 1.44 -10.56 -9.43
N LYS A 253 1.74 -10.12 -10.64
CA LYS A 253 1.90 -11.01 -11.79
C LYS A 253 3.26 -11.70 -11.71
N LEU A 254 3.26 -12.98 -11.35
CA LEU A 254 4.49 -13.78 -11.32
C LEU A 254 4.81 -14.33 -12.71
N PRO A 255 6.10 -14.38 -13.11
CA PRO A 255 6.51 -15.06 -14.32
C PRO A 255 6.46 -16.59 -14.13
N GLU A 256 6.21 -17.32 -15.19
CA GLU A 256 6.32 -18.79 -15.19
C GLU A 256 7.79 -19.18 -15.22
N THR A 257 8.31 -19.69 -14.09
CA THR A 257 9.74 -20.03 -13.92
C THR A 257 10.03 -21.53 -13.95
N LYS A 258 9.01 -22.38 -13.81
CA LYS A 258 9.15 -23.83 -13.61
C LYS A 258 9.95 -24.55 -14.71
N GLU A 259 9.71 -24.19 -15.97
CA GLU A 259 10.46 -24.76 -17.10
C GLU A 259 11.93 -24.32 -17.05
N LEU A 260 12.17 -23.05 -16.78
CA LEU A 260 13.52 -22.48 -16.68
C LEU A 260 14.30 -23.06 -15.50
N GLU A 261 13.66 -23.23 -14.33
CA GLU A 261 14.21 -23.89 -13.15
C GLU A 261 14.67 -25.32 -13.44
N LYS A 262 13.85 -26.06 -14.20
CA LYS A 262 14.15 -27.43 -14.63
C LYS A 262 15.34 -27.44 -15.58
N ASP A 263 15.34 -26.59 -16.59
CA ASP A 263 16.43 -26.49 -17.58
C ASP A 263 17.76 -26.20 -16.88
N ILE A 264 17.78 -25.25 -15.93
CA ILE A 264 18.99 -24.92 -15.15
C ILE A 264 19.50 -26.16 -14.39
N SER A 265 18.60 -26.84 -13.67
CA SER A 265 18.96 -28.01 -12.89
C SER A 265 19.46 -29.16 -13.75
N ASP A 266 18.82 -29.42 -14.89
CA ASP A 266 19.21 -30.47 -15.84
C ASP A 266 20.61 -30.16 -16.41
N LEU A 267 20.88 -28.92 -16.83
CA LEU A 267 22.19 -28.48 -17.32
C LEU A 267 23.29 -28.63 -16.25
N MET A 268 23.00 -28.28 -15.00
CA MET A 268 23.96 -28.42 -13.89
C MET A 268 24.22 -29.89 -13.56
N GLN A 269 23.20 -30.77 -13.59
CA GLN A 269 23.35 -32.22 -13.41
C GLN A 269 24.12 -32.85 -14.57
N GLU A 270 23.85 -32.50 -15.81
CA GLU A 270 24.61 -32.96 -16.95
C GLU A 270 26.06 -32.50 -16.90
N SER A 271 26.32 -31.28 -16.42
CA SER A 271 27.67 -30.78 -16.15
C SER A 271 28.43 -31.67 -15.13
N GLN A 272 27.75 -32.00 -14.02
CA GLN A 272 28.32 -32.88 -12.99
C GLN A 272 28.64 -34.27 -13.54
N LYS A 273 27.74 -34.87 -14.34
CA LYS A 273 27.96 -36.18 -15.00
C LYS A 273 29.15 -36.12 -15.95
N ASP A 274 29.29 -35.04 -16.74
CA ASP A 274 30.42 -34.86 -17.65
C ASP A 274 31.74 -34.70 -16.88
N LEU A 275 31.76 -34.04 -15.72
CA LEU A 275 32.94 -33.94 -14.85
C LEU A 275 33.35 -35.32 -14.30
N ASN A 276 32.40 -36.11 -13.79
CA ASN A 276 32.65 -37.47 -13.31
C ASN A 276 33.20 -38.40 -14.41
N GLN A 277 32.88 -38.09 -15.69
CA GLN A 277 33.41 -38.81 -16.85
C GLN A 277 34.68 -38.17 -17.43
N ASN A 278 35.32 -37.21 -16.75
CA ASN A 278 36.49 -36.48 -17.21
C ASN A 278 36.29 -35.68 -18.54
N LYS A 279 35.03 -35.36 -18.90
CA LYS A 279 34.64 -34.63 -20.08
C LYS A 279 34.58 -33.11 -19.84
N LYS A 280 35.67 -32.50 -19.35
CA LYS A 280 35.71 -31.08 -18.91
C LYS A 280 35.20 -30.08 -19.95
N LYS A 281 35.47 -30.31 -21.25
CA LYS A 281 34.99 -29.41 -22.34
C LYS A 281 33.46 -29.39 -22.46
N ASN A 282 32.83 -30.59 -22.32
CA ASN A 282 31.37 -30.68 -22.41
C ASN A 282 30.72 -30.05 -21.15
N SER A 283 31.26 -30.35 -19.97
CA SER A 283 30.85 -29.75 -18.72
C SER A 283 30.93 -28.21 -18.78
N GLN A 284 32.06 -27.66 -19.24
CA GLN A 284 32.22 -26.20 -19.41
C GLN A 284 31.17 -25.57 -20.33
N LYS A 285 30.77 -26.29 -21.38
CA LYS A 285 29.67 -25.83 -22.26
C LYS A 285 28.33 -25.81 -21.54
N LYS A 286 28.03 -26.84 -20.75
CA LYS A 286 26.81 -26.93 -19.94
C LYS A 286 26.77 -25.87 -18.83
N GLN A 287 27.91 -25.65 -18.16
CA GLN A 287 28.07 -24.58 -17.18
C GLN A 287 27.80 -23.20 -17.79
N LYS A 288 28.29 -22.95 -19.00
CA LYS A 288 27.98 -21.69 -19.71
C LYS A 288 26.49 -21.55 -20.00
N GLN A 289 25.83 -22.62 -20.44
CA GLN A 289 24.39 -22.59 -20.72
C GLN A 289 23.57 -22.38 -19.44
N SER A 290 23.97 -23.01 -18.32
CA SER A 290 23.29 -22.78 -17.04
C SER A 290 23.44 -21.34 -16.53
N ILE A 291 24.61 -20.71 -16.73
CA ILE A 291 24.82 -19.28 -16.41
C ILE A 291 23.91 -18.39 -17.25
N GLU A 292 23.77 -18.65 -18.55
CA GLU A 292 22.88 -17.91 -19.45
C GLU A 292 21.41 -18.03 -18.99
N LYS A 293 21.01 -19.22 -18.53
CA LYS A 293 19.66 -19.47 -17.99
C LYS A 293 19.44 -18.85 -16.61
N LEU A 294 20.44 -18.83 -15.74
CA LEU A 294 20.38 -18.10 -14.46
C LEU A 294 20.25 -16.58 -14.68
N ASP A 295 20.95 -16.04 -15.69
CA ASP A 295 20.81 -14.64 -16.07
C ASP A 295 19.41 -14.32 -16.60
N GLU A 296 18.81 -15.22 -17.38
CA GLU A 296 17.42 -15.13 -17.84
C GLU A 296 16.44 -15.10 -16.66
N LEU A 297 16.59 -16.01 -15.69
CA LEU A 297 15.75 -16.07 -14.48
C LEU A 297 15.87 -14.79 -13.65
N GLN A 298 17.08 -14.30 -13.43
CA GLN A 298 17.34 -13.05 -12.72
C GLN A 298 16.67 -11.85 -13.40
N ASN A 299 16.80 -11.77 -14.73
CA ASN A 299 16.19 -10.69 -15.51
C ASN A 299 14.66 -10.76 -15.51
N MET A 300 14.06 -11.96 -15.49
CA MET A 300 12.62 -12.12 -15.35
C MET A 300 12.11 -11.57 -14.02
N LEU A 301 12.77 -11.86 -12.90
CA LEU A 301 12.39 -11.37 -11.59
C LEU A 301 12.57 -9.85 -11.45
N ASN A 302 13.67 -9.29 -11.97
CA ASN A 302 13.87 -7.84 -12.00
C ASN A 302 12.77 -7.13 -12.81
N THR A 303 12.47 -7.65 -14.02
CA THR A 303 11.42 -7.10 -14.87
C THR A 303 10.04 -7.21 -14.21
N MET A 304 9.78 -8.29 -13.47
CA MET A 304 8.56 -8.48 -12.72
C MET A 304 8.40 -7.37 -11.65
N LEU A 305 9.43 -7.12 -10.85
CA LEU A 305 9.38 -6.07 -9.82
C LEU A 305 9.09 -4.68 -10.43
N GLU A 306 9.81 -4.34 -11.50
CA GLU A 306 9.64 -3.06 -12.18
C GLU A 306 8.23 -2.93 -12.79
N SER A 307 7.77 -3.96 -13.51
CA SER A 307 6.46 -3.95 -14.18
C SER A 307 5.30 -3.92 -13.18
N ASN A 308 5.37 -4.71 -12.11
CA ASN A 308 4.32 -4.73 -11.10
C ASN A 308 4.23 -3.38 -10.37
N SER A 309 5.37 -2.74 -10.08
CA SER A 309 5.41 -1.41 -9.49
C SER A 309 4.79 -0.35 -10.40
N GLU A 310 5.11 -0.36 -11.70
CA GLU A 310 4.55 0.57 -12.70
C GLU A 310 3.04 0.35 -12.88
N GLU A 311 2.60 -0.90 -13.08
CA GLU A 311 1.18 -1.25 -13.24
C GLU A 311 0.35 -0.86 -12.01
N MET A 312 0.85 -1.14 -10.81
CA MET A 312 0.17 -0.77 -9.57
C MET A 312 0.04 0.75 -9.41
N GLN A 313 1.07 1.52 -9.76
CA GLN A 313 0.99 2.98 -9.73
C GLN A 313 -0.03 3.54 -10.72
N ILE A 314 -0.08 2.99 -11.94
CA ILE A 314 -1.07 3.38 -12.95
C ILE A 314 -2.49 3.11 -12.43
N GLU A 315 -2.74 1.91 -11.90
CA GLU A 315 -4.03 1.51 -11.34
C GLU A 315 -4.43 2.40 -10.16
N ASN A 316 -3.50 2.71 -9.26
CA ASN A 316 -3.75 3.59 -8.12
C ASN A 316 -4.11 5.01 -8.57
N ILE A 317 -3.46 5.54 -9.60
CA ILE A 317 -3.78 6.84 -10.21
C ILE A 317 -5.18 6.84 -10.81
N GLU A 318 -5.56 5.78 -11.53
CA GLU A 318 -6.90 5.64 -12.12
C GLU A 318 -7.98 5.54 -11.05
N THR A 319 -7.78 4.69 -10.04
CA THR A 319 -8.69 4.55 -8.89
C THR A 319 -8.85 5.87 -8.13
N LEU A 320 -7.76 6.59 -7.88
CA LEU A 320 -7.81 7.89 -7.20
C LEU A 320 -8.58 8.94 -8.01
N ARG A 321 -8.49 8.91 -9.33
CA ARG A 321 -9.30 9.78 -10.21
C ARG A 321 -10.78 9.48 -10.10
N GLU A 322 -11.16 8.19 -10.10
CA GLU A 322 -12.55 7.77 -9.96
C GLU A 322 -13.14 8.19 -8.61
N ILE A 323 -12.37 8.03 -7.52
CA ILE A 323 -12.76 8.48 -6.18
C ILE A 323 -12.96 10.00 -6.18
N LEU A 324 -12.05 10.76 -6.78
CA LEU A 324 -12.13 12.21 -6.89
C LEU A 324 -13.37 12.66 -7.65
N ASP A 325 -13.74 11.95 -8.72
CA ASP A 325 -14.96 12.22 -9.48
C ASP A 325 -16.21 11.99 -8.67
N ASN A 326 -16.27 10.86 -7.96
CA ASN A 326 -17.39 10.52 -7.12
C ASN A 326 -17.56 11.53 -5.97
N LEU A 327 -16.44 11.99 -5.39
CA LEU A 327 -16.43 12.99 -4.33
C LEU A 327 -16.94 14.37 -4.82
N ILE A 328 -16.54 14.77 -6.02
CA ILE A 328 -17.05 16.01 -6.64
C ILE A 328 -18.55 15.89 -6.93
N ILE A 329 -19.01 14.73 -7.43
CA ILE A 329 -20.43 14.48 -7.66
C ILE A 329 -21.20 14.51 -6.34
N LEU A 330 -20.67 13.92 -5.28
CA LEU A 330 -21.25 13.96 -3.93
C LEU A 330 -21.40 15.41 -3.44
N SER A 331 -20.36 16.23 -3.61
CA SER A 331 -20.38 17.64 -3.22
C SER A 331 -21.47 18.43 -3.95
N PHE A 332 -21.60 18.27 -5.27
CA PHE A 332 -22.65 18.95 -6.05
C PHE A 332 -24.06 18.46 -5.68
N ASN A 333 -24.25 17.16 -5.51
CA ASN A 333 -25.55 16.62 -5.11
C ASN A 333 -25.93 17.11 -3.71
N GLN A 334 -24.96 17.24 -2.81
CA GLN A 334 -25.18 17.77 -1.47
C GLN A 334 -25.54 19.27 -1.52
N GLU A 335 -24.90 20.04 -2.38
CA GLU A 335 -25.23 21.47 -2.60
C GLU A 335 -26.68 21.64 -3.11
N ASP A 336 -27.08 20.85 -4.11
CA ASP A 336 -28.45 20.86 -4.63
C ASP A 336 -29.48 20.50 -3.55
N LEU A 337 -29.15 19.47 -2.73
CA LEU A 337 -30.00 19.07 -1.62
C LEU A 337 -30.10 20.15 -0.54
N ILE A 338 -29.01 20.86 -0.20
CA ILE A 338 -29.05 22.03 0.70
C ILE A 338 -30.02 23.08 0.20
N PHE A 339 -29.97 23.36 -1.09
CA PHE A 339 -30.87 24.35 -1.70
C PHE A 339 -32.35 23.94 -1.64
N LYS A 340 -32.65 22.68 -1.94
CA LYS A 340 -33.98 22.09 -1.79
C LYS A 340 -34.43 22.09 -0.33
N THR A 341 -33.57 21.67 0.59
CA THR A 341 -33.88 21.62 2.03
C THR A 341 -34.25 22.99 2.60
N LYS A 342 -33.51 24.04 2.22
CA LYS A 342 -33.80 25.42 2.66
C LYS A 342 -35.12 25.97 2.09
N LYS A 343 -35.57 25.51 0.92
CA LYS A 343 -36.83 25.96 0.28
C LYS A 343 -38.06 25.18 0.73
N THR A 344 -37.91 23.94 1.15
CA THR A 344 -39.02 23.04 1.47
C THR A 344 -39.52 23.28 2.89
N LYS A 345 -40.84 23.38 3.08
CA LYS A 345 -41.45 23.47 4.41
C LYS A 345 -41.53 22.05 5.02
N ALA A 346 -41.33 21.95 6.34
CA ALA A 346 -41.42 20.67 7.07
C ALA A 346 -42.77 19.92 6.91
N THR A 347 -43.84 20.64 6.55
CA THR A 347 -45.19 20.10 6.33
C THR A 347 -45.45 19.69 4.88
N SER A 348 -44.52 19.95 3.95
CA SER A 348 -44.70 19.63 2.52
C SER A 348 -44.62 18.14 2.27
N SER A 349 -45.36 17.63 1.28
CA SER A 349 -45.24 16.26 0.78
C SER A 349 -43.86 15.97 0.15
N GLU A 350 -43.19 17.00 -0.35
CA GLU A 350 -41.83 16.91 -0.91
C GLU A 350 -40.78 16.59 0.13
N PHE A 351 -41.08 16.77 1.44
CA PHE A 351 -40.14 16.54 2.52
C PHE A 351 -39.65 15.08 2.58
N THR A 352 -40.49 14.10 2.28
CA THR A 352 -40.12 12.68 2.21
C THR A 352 -39.09 12.40 1.10
N SER A 353 -39.14 13.17 0.01
CA SER A 353 -38.13 13.08 -1.06
C SER A 353 -36.76 13.54 -0.57
N LEU A 354 -36.70 14.65 0.20
CA LEU A 354 -35.44 15.13 0.77
C LEU A 354 -34.77 14.14 1.71
N VAL A 355 -35.55 13.48 2.57
CA VAL A 355 -35.04 12.42 3.46
C VAL A 355 -34.46 11.24 2.66
N ARG A 356 -35.14 10.87 1.57
CA ARG A 356 -34.67 9.79 0.68
C ARG A 356 -33.39 10.20 -0.08
N GLU A 357 -33.34 11.42 -0.59
CA GLU A 357 -32.16 11.95 -1.28
C GLU A 357 -30.97 12.03 -0.32
N GLN A 358 -31.16 12.49 0.93
CA GLN A 358 -30.09 12.50 1.94
C GLN A 358 -29.59 11.09 2.24
N LYS A 359 -30.50 10.13 2.42
CA LYS A 359 -30.13 8.71 2.64
C LYS A 359 -29.32 8.14 1.48
N GLN A 360 -29.65 8.51 0.25
CA GLN A 360 -28.84 8.12 -0.91
C GLN A 360 -27.43 8.70 -0.85
N LEU A 361 -27.29 9.98 -0.47
CA LEU A 361 -25.96 10.61 -0.32
C LEU A 361 -25.13 9.99 0.81
N VAL A 362 -25.78 9.55 1.90
CA VAL A 362 -25.09 8.75 2.96
C VAL A 362 -24.53 7.46 2.38
N ASN A 363 -25.30 6.73 1.56
CA ASN A 363 -24.81 5.51 0.92
C ASN A 363 -23.69 5.79 -0.08
N ASP A 364 -23.82 6.87 -0.87
CA ASP A 364 -22.80 7.26 -1.84
C ASP A 364 -21.49 7.67 -1.14
N SER A 365 -21.58 8.36 0.01
CA SER A 365 -20.40 8.71 0.81
C SER A 365 -19.69 7.48 1.38
N LYS A 366 -20.44 6.45 1.79
CA LYS A 366 -19.88 5.19 2.26
C LYS A 366 -19.12 4.46 1.16
N ILE A 367 -19.63 4.42 -0.06
CA ILE A 367 -18.92 3.83 -1.21
C ILE A 367 -17.59 4.55 -1.47
N ILE A 368 -17.57 5.89 -1.33
CA ILE A 368 -16.35 6.68 -1.47
C ILE A 368 -15.35 6.33 -0.35
N GLU A 369 -15.82 6.24 0.89
CA GLU A 369 -15.01 5.84 2.05
C GLU A 369 -14.39 4.45 1.83
N ASP A 370 -15.19 3.44 1.49
CA ASP A 370 -14.74 2.07 1.25
C ASP A 370 -13.70 2.01 0.11
N SER A 371 -13.94 2.76 -0.98
CA SER A 371 -13.01 2.82 -2.12
C SER A 371 -11.69 3.50 -1.75
N LEU A 372 -11.75 4.54 -0.94
CA LEU A 372 -10.56 5.26 -0.48
C LEU A 372 -9.76 4.43 0.53
N PHE A 373 -10.44 3.70 1.39
CA PHE A 373 -9.82 2.75 2.30
C PHE A 373 -9.10 1.63 1.52
N ALA A 374 -9.77 0.99 0.56
CA ALA A 374 -9.16 -0.02 -0.29
C ALA A 374 -7.92 0.50 -1.05
N LEU A 375 -7.97 1.74 -1.55
CA LEU A 375 -6.83 2.37 -2.19
C LEU A 375 -5.70 2.66 -1.20
N SER A 376 -6.01 3.06 0.03
CA SER A 376 -5.02 3.41 1.05
C SER A 376 -4.17 2.23 1.52
N LYS A 377 -4.65 0.99 1.41
CA LYS A 377 -3.89 -0.23 1.72
C LYS A 377 -2.69 -0.43 0.79
N ARG A 378 -2.74 0.11 -0.42
CA ARG A 378 -1.70 -0.04 -1.45
C ARG A 378 -1.02 1.27 -1.84
N ALA A 379 -1.63 2.41 -1.54
CA ALA A 379 -1.13 3.75 -1.82
C ALA A 379 -0.89 4.52 -0.51
N VAL A 380 0.23 4.26 0.15
CA VAL A 380 0.54 4.77 1.51
C VAL A 380 0.61 6.29 1.58
N LYS A 381 0.80 6.99 0.45
CA LYS A 381 0.77 8.47 0.38
C LYS A 381 -0.60 9.08 0.71
N ILE A 382 -1.62 8.23 0.86
CA ILE A 382 -2.97 8.62 1.29
C ILE A 382 -3.00 8.56 2.83
N GLN A 383 -2.63 9.65 3.49
CA GLN A 383 -2.35 9.70 4.95
C GLN A 383 -3.46 10.27 5.84
N ALA A 384 -3.20 10.25 7.16
CA ALA A 384 -4.07 10.60 8.28
C ALA A 384 -4.96 11.86 8.14
N LYS A 385 -4.55 12.88 7.38
CA LYS A 385 -5.40 14.06 7.09
C LYS A 385 -6.66 13.71 6.33
N ILE A 386 -6.64 12.63 5.56
CA ILE A 386 -7.78 12.15 4.78
C ILE A 386 -8.79 11.49 5.71
N ASN A 387 -8.33 10.75 6.72
CA ASN A 387 -9.20 10.11 7.70
C ASN A 387 -10.05 11.15 8.45
N THR A 388 -9.47 12.29 8.82
CA THR A 388 -10.20 13.37 9.51
C THR A 388 -11.35 13.93 8.66
N GLU A 389 -11.10 14.21 7.38
CA GLU A 389 -12.16 14.74 6.48
C GLU A 389 -13.23 13.69 6.18
N ILE A 390 -12.84 12.40 6.07
CA ILE A 390 -13.79 11.29 5.89
C ILE A 390 -14.68 11.14 7.12
N ALA A 391 -14.10 11.13 8.33
CA ALA A 391 -14.86 11.06 9.58
C ALA A 391 -15.84 12.21 9.68
N GLN A 392 -15.42 13.45 9.38
CA GLN A 392 -16.31 14.61 9.35
C GLN A 392 -17.44 14.48 8.32
N ILE A 393 -17.18 13.89 7.14
CA ILE A 393 -18.23 13.62 6.15
C ILE A 393 -19.21 12.62 6.73
N LYS A 394 -18.73 11.47 7.28
CA LYS A 394 -19.54 10.41 7.87
C LYS A 394 -20.46 10.96 8.97
N ASP A 395 -19.89 11.62 9.97
CA ASP A 395 -20.62 12.15 11.12
C ASP A 395 -21.69 13.18 10.71
N ASN A 396 -21.29 14.17 9.90
CA ASN A 396 -22.23 15.20 9.46
C ASN A 396 -23.31 14.67 8.50
N MET A 397 -23.04 13.61 7.73
CA MET A 397 -24.03 12.91 6.91
C MET A 397 -25.09 12.24 7.80
N VAL A 398 -24.66 11.48 8.81
CA VAL A 398 -25.56 10.79 9.76
C VAL A 398 -26.40 11.82 10.54
N GLU A 399 -25.78 12.87 11.10
CA GLU A 399 -26.49 13.92 11.81
C GLU A 399 -27.45 14.70 10.92
N SER A 400 -27.06 15.00 9.69
CA SER A 400 -27.92 15.67 8.73
C SER A 400 -29.17 14.85 8.42
N GLN A 401 -29.03 13.53 8.22
CA GLN A 401 -30.15 12.62 8.02
C GLN A 401 -31.08 12.62 9.25
N LYS A 402 -30.51 12.46 10.48
CA LYS A 402 -31.26 12.49 11.72
C LYS A 402 -32.06 13.76 11.88
N TYR A 403 -31.46 14.93 11.65
CA TYR A 403 -32.17 16.21 11.75
C TYR A 403 -33.26 16.38 10.66
N LEU A 404 -33.10 15.79 9.47
CA LEU A 404 -34.19 15.73 8.50
C LEU A 404 -35.34 14.86 9.01
N GLU A 405 -35.08 13.67 9.52
CA GLU A 405 -36.09 12.77 10.09
C GLU A 405 -36.85 13.45 11.24
N GLU A 406 -36.16 14.22 12.07
CA GLU A 406 -36.73 15.04 13.14
C GLU A 406 -37.39 16.35 12.65
N ARG A 407 -37.38 16.61 11.36
CA ARG A 407 -37.89 17.85 10.70
C ARG A 407 -37.21 19.15 11.14
N GLN A 408 -35.96 19.07 11.61
CA GLN A 408 -35.13 20.19 12.04
C GLN A 408 -34.32 20.76 10.84
N ILE A 409 -35.04 21.38 9.88
CA ILE A 409 -34.49 21.82 8.58
C ILE A 409 -33.22 22.67 8.72
N LYS A 410 -33.19 23.62 9.66
CA LYS A 410 -32.03 24.52 9.82
C LYS A 410 -30.78 23.79 10.24
N LYS A 411 -30.89 22.88 11.22
CA LYS A 411 -29.76 22.09 11.71
C LYS A 411 -29.28 21.10 10.65
N SER A 412 -30.20 20.45 9.94
CA SER A 412 -29.85 19.59 8.83
C SER A 412 -29.07 20.32 7.74
N ALA A 413 -29.58 21.49 7.33
CA ALA A 413 -28.91 22.30 6.30
C ALA A 413 -27.51 22.79 6.73
N GLU A 414 -27.30 23.04 8.01
CA GLU A 414 -25.97 23.32 8.59
C GLU A 414 -25.03 22.11 8.48
N LYS A 415 -25.49 20.93 8.87
CA LYS A 415 -24.69 19.70 8.76
C LYS A 415 -24.40 19.33 7.31
N GLN A 416 -25.38 19.47 6.43
CA GLN A 416 -25.17 19.32 4.97
C GLN A 416 -24.08 20.27 4.44
N GLN A 417 -23.97 21.47 4.98
CA GLN A 417 -22.93 22.42 4.58
C GLN A 417 -21.53 22.00 5.07
N TYR A 418 -21.43 21.42 6.28
CA TYR A 418 -20.18 20.84 6.75
C TYR A 418 -19.74 19.66 5.88
N VAL A 419 -20.66 18.76 5.51
CA VAL A 419 -20.37 17.67 4.56
C VAL A 419 -19.77 18.19 3.26
N MET A 420 -20.40 19.21 2.65
CA MET A 420 -19.90 19.80 1.41
C MET A 420 -18.51 20.43 1.60
N THR A 421 -18.26 21.08 2.73
CA THR A 421 -16.95 21.68 3.04
C THR A 421 -15.87 20.60 3.16
N SER A 422 -16.12 19.55 3.96
CA SER A 422 -15.16 18.45 4.12
C SER A 422 -14.96 17.66 2.82
N ALA A 423 -16.01 17.45 2.02
CA ALA A 423 -15.88 16.84 0.70
C ALA A 423 -14.97 17.65 -0.24
N ASN A 424 -15.10 18.98 -0.23
CA ASN A 424 -14.24 19.85 -1.02
C ASN A 424 -12.79 19.87 -0.51
N ASN A 425 -12.58 19.89 0.81
CA ASN A 425 -11.24 19.80 1.40
C ASN A 425 -10.57 18.48 1.03
N LEU A 426 -11.30 17.38 1.16
CA LEU A 426 -10.83 16.06 0.76
C LEU A 426 -10.48 16.01 -0.73
N ALA A 427 -11.31 16.58 -1.60
CA ALA A 427 -11.03 16.64 -3.03
C ALA A 427 -9.75 17.41 -3.35
N LEU A 428 -9.46 18.50 -2.64
CA LEU A 428 -8.21 19.25 -2.80
C LEU A 428 -7.01 18.42 -2.37
N LEU A 429 -7.07 17.75 -1.21
CA LEU A 429 -6.00 16.87 -0.72
C LEU A 429 -5.72 15.73 -1.70
N LEU A 430 -6.77 15.05 -2.16
CA LEU A 430 -6.63 13.95 -3.13
C LEU A 430 -6.10 14.43 -4.49
N SER A 431 -6.46 15.63 -4.92
CA SER A 431 -5.93 16.24 -6.15
C SER A 431 -4.42 16.50 -6.06
N GLU A 432 -3.93 16.94 -4.90
CA GLU A 432 -2.51 17.12 -4.65
C GLU A 432 -1.75 15.77 -4.65
N ILE A 433 -2.31 14.77 -3.98
CA ILE A 433 -1.74 13.41 -3.98
C ILE A 433 -1.71 12.85 -5.40
N LEU A 434 -2.78 13.00 -6.17
CA LEU A 434 -2.85 12.56 -7.56
C LEU A 434 -1.75 13.20 -8.41
N LYS A 435 -1.51 14.49 -8.23
CA LYS A 435 -0.43 15.20 -8.93
C LYS A 435 0.94 14.65 -8.56
N ASN A 436 1.18 14.38 -7.27
CA ASN A 436 2.45 13.82 -6.80
C ASN A 436 2.67 12.40 -7.35
N MET A 437 1.64 11.54 -7.33
CA MET A 437 1.72 10.19 -7.91
C MET A 437 2.00 10.21 -9.42
N GLN A 438 1.42 11.16 -10.15
CA GLN A 438 1.71 11.34 -11.58
C GLN A 438 3.15 11.81 -11.83
N MET A 439 3.68 12.68 -10.96
CA MET A 439 5.09 13.08 -11.04
C MET A 439 6.02 11.90 -10.77
N ASP A 440 5.75 11.10 -9.74
CA ASP A 440 6.55 9.92 -9.41
C ASP A 440 6.56 8.90 -10.57
N LEU A 441 5.39 8.61 -11.14
CA LEU A 441 5.28 7.74 -12.31
C LEU A 441 6.08 8.29 -13.50
N SER A 442 6.11 9.61 -13.69
CA SER A 442 6.89 10.23 -14.78
C SER A 442 8.41 10.18 -14.57
N MET A 443 8.86 9.99 -13.34
CA MET A 443 10.27 9.87 -12.97
C MET A 443 10.77 8.43 -12.98
N MET A 444 9.87 7.43 -13.01
CA MET A 444 10.26 6.03 -13.11
C MET A 444 10.99 5.74 -14.43
N PRO A 445 12.09 4.98 -14.40
CA PRO A 445 12.74 4.52 -15.62
C PRO A 445 11.77 3.57 -16.34
N SER A 446 11.32 3.95 -17.53
CA SER A 446 10.46 3.10 -18.34
C SER A 446 11.19 1.81 -18.72
N SER A 447 10.64 0.66 -18.34
CA SER A 447 11.14 -0.65 -18.74
C SER A 447 11.00 -0.81 -20.25
N CYS A 448 12.13 -0.85 -20.95
CA CYS A 448 12.14 -1.11 -22.39
C CYS A 448 11.71 -2.54 -22.68
N LYS A 449 10.52 -2.75 -23.19
CA LYS A 449 9.98 -4.08 -23.61
C LYS A 449 10.79 -4.81 -24.69
N LYS A 450 11.90 -4.22 -25.19
CA LYS A 450 12.84 -4.84 -26.16
C LYS A 450 14.27 -4.37 -25.94
N PRO A 451 15.13 -5.10 -25.22
CA PRO A 451 16.50 -4.66 -24.91
C PRO A 451 17.46 -4.58 -26.08
N LYS A 452 17.09 -4.97 -27.29
CA LYS A 452 18.00 -4.99 -28.48
C LYS A 452 17.99 -3.75 -29.36
N ASN A 453 17.14 -2.73 -29.09
CA ASN A 453 17.03 -1.54 -29.96
C ASN A 453 16.96 -0.18 -29.22
N CYS A 454 17.36 -0.11 -27.97
CA CYS A 454 17.41 1.17 -27.24
C CYS A 454 18.77 1.87 -27.47
N ASN A 455 18.98 2.44 -28.65
CA ASN A 455 20.17 3.23 -28.95
C ASN A 455 20.06 4.72 -28.60
N ASN A 456 19.09 5.12 -27.76
CA ASN A 456 19.00 6.50 -27.27
C ASN A 456 18.26 6.59 -25.94
N PRO A 457 18.92 6.86 -24.81
CA PRO A 457 18.23 7.21 -23.57
C PRO A 457 17.76 8.66 -23.69
N LYS A 458 16.65 8.89 -24.38
CA LYS A 458 15.90 10.15 -24.25
C LYS A 458 14.77 9.91 -23.27
N ASN A 459 14.93 10.44 -22.05
CA ASN A 459 13.85 10.73 -21.12
C ASN A 459 12.66 11.33 -21.89
N SER A 460 11.59 10.57 -22.08
CA SER A 460 10.32 11.13 -22.52
C SER A 460 9.16 10.23 -22.12
N ASN A 461 8.79 10.25 -20.84
CA ASN A 461 7.47 9.86 -20.38
C ASN A 461 6.44 11.01 -20.55
N SER A 462 6.77 12.02 -21.34
CA SER A 462 5.79 12.99 -21.79
C SER A 462 5.17 12.47 -23.09
N PRO A 463 3.82 12.42 -23.20
CA PRO A 463 3.19 12.03 -24.45
C PRO A 463 3.73 12.91 -25.58
N SER A 464 4.05 12.28 -26.70
CA SER A 464 4.60 13.01 -27.83
C SER A 464 3.59 14.05 -28.34
N MET A 465 4.06 15.18 -28.87
CA MET A 465 3.19 16.20 -29.46
C MET A 465 2.21 15.61 -30.49
N SER A 466 2.57 14.50 -31.14
CA SER A 466 1.69 13.77 -32.07
C SER A 466 0.56 13.03 -31.35
N GLU A 467 0.81 12.50 -30.15
CA GLU A 467 -0.20 11.82 -29.32
C GLU A 467 -1.18 12.81 -28.69
N ILE A 468 -0.69 13.93 -28.17
CA ILE A 468 -1.53 15.06 -27.70
C ILE A 468 -2.41 15.58 -28.80
N LYS A 469 -1.86 15.80 -30.01
CA LYS A 469 -2.62 16.23 -31.19
C LYS A 469 -3.68 15.21 -31.61
N LYS A 470 -3.42 13.93 -31.46
CA LYS A 470 -4.35 12.83 -31.73
C LYS A 470 -5.48 12.78 -30.71
N ALA A 471 -5.16 12.95 -29.42
CA ALA A 471 -6.12 13.03 -28.33
C ALA A 471 -7.04 14.26 -28.46
N GLN A 472 -6.48 15.43 -28.79
CA GLN A 472 -7.25 16.66 -29.06
C GLN A 472 -8.21 16.49 -30.24
N LYS A 473 -7.75 15.84 -31.32
CA LYS A 473 -8.59 15.57 -32.52
C LYS A 473 -9.74 14.61 -32.19
N GLN A 474 -9.49 13.59 -31.39
CA GLN A 474 -10.54 12.66 -30.93
C GLN A 474 -11.56 13.37 -30.03
N LEU A 475 -11.11 14.24 -29.13
CA LEU A 475 -11.96 15.03 -28.26
C LEU A 475 -12.85 15.99 -29.06
N ASN A 476 -12.26 16.73 -30.01
CA ASN A 476 -12.97 17.62 -30.90
C ASN A 476 -14.03 16.90 -31.76
N ASN A 477 -13.73 15.70 -32.22
CA ASN A 477 -14.69 14.88 -32.97
C ASN A 477 -15.88 14.45 -32.09
N LYS A 478 -15.63 14.04 -30.82
CA LYS A 478 -16.70 13.71 -29.87
C LYS A 478 -17.57 14.93 -29.52
N MET A 479 -16.96 16.09 -29.34
CA MET A 479 -17.70 17.36 -29.11
C MET A 479 -18.53 17.78 -30.32
N LYS A 480 -18.02 17.58 -31.55
CA LYS A 480 -18.77 17.88 -32.79
C LYS A 480 -19.95 16.93 -32.98
N ASN A 481 -19.75 15.63 -32.76
CA ASN A 481 -20.82 14.65 -32.88
C ASN A 481 -21.92 14.85 -31.83
N GLY A 482 -21.57 15.26 -30.60
CA GLY A 482 -22.54 15.63 -29.57
C GLY A 482 -23.35 16.90 -29.89
N LYS A 483 -22.79 17.82 -30.72
CA LYS A 483 -23.51 19.01 -31.19
C LYS A 483 -24.39 18.74 -32.43
N GLN A 484 -24.05 17.81 -33.30
CA GLN A 484 -24.82 17.49 -34.49
C GLN A 484 -26.12 16.72 -34.22
N ASN A 485 -26.14 15.89 -33.17
CA ASN A 485 -27.36 15.19 -32.76
C ASN A 485 -28.41 16.06 -32.05
N GLY A 486 -28.11 17.35 -31.83
CA GLY A 486 -29.01 18.33 -31.19
C GLY A 486 -29.85 19.20 -32.14
N LYS A 487 -29.77 19.01 -33.49
CA LYS A 487 -30.47 19.89 -34.43
C LYS A 487 -31.71 19.27 -35.09
N ASP A 488 -31.87 17.96 -35.10
CA ASP A 488 -33.04 17.30 -35.69
C ASP A 488 -33.58 16.19 -34.75
N ASN A 489 -34.57 16.48 -34.00
CA ASN A 489 -35.73 15.73 -33.53
C ASN A 489 -36.15 16.12 -32.10
N LYS A 490 -37.44 16.38 -31.94
CA LYS A 490 -38.10 16.50 -30.64
C LYS A 490 -38.01 15.18 -29.86
N GLY A 491 -37.20 15.17 -28.80
CA GLY A 491 -37.24 14.12 -27.78
C GLY A 491 -35.98 13.26 -27.75
N LYS A 492 -35.19 13.44 -26.68
CA LYS A 492 -34.07 12.64 -26.20
C LYS A 492 -32.80 12.70 -27.06
N ASP A 493 -31.84 13.36 -26.52
CA ASP A 493 -30.41 13.12 -26.41
C ASP A 493 -29.63 14.44 -26.36
N LYS A 494 -29.89 15.22 -25.31
CA LYS A 494 -28.90 16.16 -24.84
C LYS A 494 -27.79 15.33 -24.20
N MET A 495 -26.55 15.51 -24.66
CA MET A 495 -25.39 14.97 -23.99
C MET A 495 -25.54 15.13 -22.47
N SER A 496 -25.47 14.05 -21.76
CA SER A 496 -25.64 14.05 -20.31
C SER A 496 -24.60 14.99 -19.69
N ASN A 497 -24.96 15.67 -18.61
CA ASN A 497 -24.01 16.49 -17.85
C ASN A 497 -22.74 15.71 -17.49
N LYS A 498 -22.86 14.39 -17.27
CA LYS A 498 -21.75 13.47 -17.05
C LYS A 498 -20.81 13.37 -18.26
N GLU A 499 -21.33 13.29 -19.46
CA GLU A 499 -20.53 13.24 -20.69
C GLU A 499 -19.87 14.59 -21.02
N LEU A 500 -20.56 15.70 -20.77
CA LEU A 500 -19.98 17.04 -20.89
C LEU A 500 -18.83 17.25 -19.90
N MET A 501 -19.01 16.79 -18.67
CA MET A 501 -17.99 16.86 -17.63
C MET A 501 -16.76 15.99 -17.95
N GLN A 502 -16.96 14.77 -18.47
CA GLN A 502 -15.87 13.94 -18.96
C GLN A 502 -15.11 14.56 -20.13
N LEU A 503 -15.78 15.25 -21.04
CA LEU A 503 -15.14 15.93 -22.14
C LEU A 503 -14.36 17.18 -21.69
N ALA A 504 -14.91 17.97 -20.77
CA ALA A 504 -14.24 19.12 -20.16
C ALA A 504 -12.96 18.68 -19.40
N ARG A 505 -13.03 17.54 -18.74
CA ARG A 505 -11.92 16.95 -18.02
C ARG A 505 -10.79 16.48 -18.95
N LYS A 506 -11.13 15.76 -20.02
CA LYS A 506 -10.15 15.38 -21.06
C LYS A 506 -9.48 16.60 -21.68
N GLN A 507 -10.22 17.71 -21.85
CA GLN A 507 -9.67 18.99 -22.29
C GLN A 507 -8.67 19.56 -21.28
N GLY A 508 -8.99 19.48 -19.98
CA GLY A 508 -8.11 19.91 -18.88
C GLY A 508 -6.78 19.13 -18.86
N LEU A 509 -6.86 17.81 -19.02
CA LEU A 509 -5.66 16.96 -19.10
C LEU A 509 -4.77 17.30 -20.28
N ILE A 510 -5.34 17.43 -21.47
CA ILE A 510 -4.60 17.83 -22.69
C ILE A 510 -3.93 19.20 -22.49
N LYS A 511 -4.63 20.15 -21.82
CA LYS A 511 -4.07 21.47 -21.51
C LYS A 511 -2.90 21.39 -20.53
N SER A 512 -2.98 20.55 -19.48
CA SER A 512 -1.89 20.37 -18.52
C SER A 512 -0.68 19.69 -19.15
N GLU A 513 -0.89 18.73 -20.03
CA GLU A 513 0.20 18.08 -20.79
C GLU A 513 0.89 19.03 -21.75
N LEU A 514 0.13 19.93 -22.39
CA LEU A 514 0.70 21.00 -23.22
C LEU A 514 1.51 22.02 -22.39
N GLU A 515 1.06 22.34 -21.18
CA GLU A 515 1.82 23.20 -20.25
C GLU A 515 3.13 22.56 -19.79
N ASN A 516 3.10 21.27 -19.46
CA ASN A 516 4.29 20.51 -19.09
C ASN A 516 5.30 20.46 -20.23
N LEU A 517 4.85 20.23 -21.47
CA LEU A 517 5.72 20.28 -22.65
C LEU A 517 6.28 21.68 -22.93
N LYS A 518 5.54 22.75 -22.61
CA LYS A 518 6.03 24.12 -22.71
C LYS A 518 7.15 24.37 -21.72
N ASN A 519 6.96 23.96 -20.45
CA ASN A 519 7.95 24.14 -19.38
C ASN A 519 9.23 23.33 -19.60
N GLN A 520 9.12 22.15 -20.24
CA GLN A 520 10.30 21.35 -20.63
C GLN A 520 11.07 21.91 -21.83
N LYS A 521 10.47 22.79 -22.63
CA LYS A 521 11.05 23.30 -23.90
C LYS A 521 11.33 24.80 -23.89
N GLU A 522 11.47 25.46 -22.75
CA GLU A 522 11.83 26.90 -22.71
C GLU A 522 13.19 27.27 -23.37
N GLY A 523 13.84 26.32 -24.03
CA GLY A 523 15.07 26.51 -24.79
C GLY A 523 15.00 26.27 -26.30
N SER A 524 13.87 25.91 -26.90
CA SER A 524 13.83 25.58 -28.35
C SER A 524 12.54 26.00 -29.04
N LYS A 525 12.64 26.21 -30.39
CA LYS A 525 11.61 26.70 -31.34
C LYS A 525 10.18 26.10 -31.26
N GLY A 526 9.85 25.32 -30.24
CA GLY A 526 8.55 24.66 -30.04
C GLY A 526 7.46 25.52 -29.39
N SER A 527 7.79 26.71 -28.83
CA SER A 527 6.85 27.52 -28.06
C SER A 527 5.72 28.12 -28.89
N LYS A 528 5.94 28.46 -30.15
CA LYS A 528 4.91 29.02 -31.02
C LYS A 528 3.77 28.04 -31.36
N LEU A 529 4.10 26.76 -31.52
CA LEU A 529 3.09 25.73 -31.84
C LEU A 529 2.19 25.39 -30.65
N VAL A 530 2.72 25.53 -29.43
CA VAL A 530 1.97 25.32 -28.19
C VAL A 530 0.98 26.47 -27.94
N GLU A 531 1.32 27.71 -28.31
CA GLU A 531 0.43 28.85 -28.23
C GLU A 531 -0.74 28.80 -29.24
N GLU A 532 -0.48 28.30 -30.46
CA GLU A 532 -1.54 28.08 -31.46
C GLU A 532 -2.51 26.96 -31.05
N MET A 533 -2.09 25.98 -30.28
CA MET A 533 -2.94 24.89 -29.79
C MET A 533 -3.76 25.29 -28.54
N LYS A 534 -3.40 26.38 -27.85
CA LYS A 534 -4.17 26.93 -26.70
C LYS A 534 -5.35 27.78 -27.11
N LYS A 535 -5.37 28.32 -28.33
CA LYS A 535 -6.49 29.03 -28.94
C LYS A 535 -7.52 28.06 -29.56
#